data_757d7d04196d75266903fe30c76282c1
#
_entry.id   757d7d04196d75266903fe30c76282c1
#
_cell.length_a   1.000
_cell.length_b   1.000
_cell.length_c   1.000
_cell.angle_alpha   90.00
_cell.angle_beta   90.00
_cell.angle_gamma   90.00
#
_symmetry.space_group_name_H-M   'P 1'
#
loop_
_entity.id
_entity.type
_entity.pdbx_description
1 polymer ?
#
loop_
_entity_poly.entity_id
_entity_poly.type
_entity_poly.pdbx_seq_one_letter_code
_entity_poly.pdbx_strand_id
1 'polypeptide(L)'
;MLDLNDLYYFVQTVEKKGISAAAWALDVPKSTVSRHILALEAALGVRLVQRTTRTFVVTDIGQEFYAHAVATLVEAESAESVVRQRMAEPSGTIRFTCSVALAQLGLAELIPRFITMHPRVRICQHATNRLVDPVQEGFDFCLRAHSTLLPSSSLIQRHLVDIPWHLFVGPTYLAGKGAPTKPEDLSAHDAIGLHQVEEGHVWSLTHEEDSDKSATISFEPRLQSDDMGTLKVAARTLGIVALPGYVARKEVEGGLLMRVLPEWHAGIAKLSVLMPTRRGLLPSVRAFIDFLSTQLPPVVT
;
A
#
# COMPACT_ATOMS: atom_id res chain seq x y z
N MET A 1 -10.04 -30.19 22.29
CA MET A 1 -9.25 -29.11 21.67
C MET A 1 -7.87 -29.17 22.30
N LEU A 2 -6.78 -29.03 21.53
CA LEU A 2 -5.42 -29.03 22.05
C LEU A 2 -5.15 -27.75 22.87
N ASP A 3 -4.41 -27.88 23.96
CA ASP A 3 -3.96 -26.73 24.77
C ASP A 3 -2.70 -26.13 24.11
N LEU A 4 -2.70 -24.80 23.86
CA LEU A 4 -1.55 -24.10 23.31
C LEU A 4 -0.31 -24.18 24.19
N ASN A 5 -0.47 -24.30 25.54
CA ASN A 5 0.66 -24.50 26.44
C ASN A 5 1.32 -25.86 26.19
N ASP A 6 0.53 -26.91 25.93
CA ASP A 6 1.08 -28.24 25.64
C ASP A 6 1.90 -28.23 24.35
N LEU A 7 1.39 -27.51 23.31
CA LEU A 7 2.12 -27.26 22.07
C LEU A 7 3.43 -26.48 22.32
N TYR A 8 3.38 -25.43 23.13
CA TYR A 8 4.53 -24.61 23.47
C TYR A 8 5.64 -25.42 24.17
N TYR A 9 5.29 -26.17 25.20
CA TYR A 9 6.28 -27.02 25.90
C TYR A 9 6.84 -28.13 25.00
N PHE A 10 6.05 -28.68 24.09
CA PHE A 10 6.53 -29.63 23.10
C PHE A 10 7.54 -29.00 22.16
N VAL A 11 7.22 -27.85 21.52
CA VAL A 11 8.11 -27.12 20.61
C VAL A 11 9.42 -26.78 21.31
N GLN A 12 9.36 -26.20 22.52
CA GLN A 12 10.56 -25.89 23.32
C GLN A 12 11.40 -27.15 23.64
N THR A 13 10.76 -28.27 23.89
CA THR A 13 11.48 -29.52 24.16
C THR A 13 12.22 -30.06 22.94
N VAL A 14 11.63 -29.91 21.74
CA VAL A 14 12.27 -30.29 20.46
C VAL A 14 13.45 -29.36 20.17
N GLU A 15 13.25 -28.03 20.25
CA GLU A 15 14.29 -27.03 20.00
C GLU A 15 15.50 -27.16 20.92
N LYS A 16 15.24 -27.37 22.21
CA LYS A 16 16.32 -27.53 23.21
C LYS A 16 16.87 -28.96 23.30
N LYS A 17 16.39 -29.87 22.42
CA LYS A 17 16.83 -31.26 22.30
C LYS A 17 16.71 -32.04 23.62
N GLY A 18 15.69 -31.76 24.41
CA GLY A 18 15.44 -32.50 25.64
C GLY A 18 14.60 -31.80 26.68
N ILE A 19 13.88 -32.59 27.48
CA ILE A 19 12.97 -32.09 28.54
C ILE A 19 13.72 -31.30 29.64
N SER A 20 14.90 -31.77 30.04
CA SER A 20 15.70 -31.08 31.08
C SER A 20 16.29 -29.78 30.57
N ALA A 21 16.73 -29.74 29.30
CA ALA A 21 17.23 -28.51 28.66
C ALA A 21 16.12 -27.48 28.45
N ALA A 22 14.93 -27.92 28.05
CA ALA A 22 13.76 -27.04 27.92
C ALA A 22 13.33 -26.50 29.32
N ALA A 23 13.29 -27.34 30.33
CA ALA A 23 12.95 -26.93 31.69
C ALA A 23 13.91 -25.86 32.23
N TRP A 24 15.19 -26.04 32.00
CA TRP A 24 16.22 -25.05 32.38
C TRP A 24 16.06 -23.74 31.59
N ALA A 25 15.86 -23.82 30.29
CA ALA A 25 15.71 -22.62 29.43
C ALA A 25 14.44 -21.81 29.75
N LEU A 26 13.38 -22.46 30.23
CA LEU A 26 12.11 -21.84 30.57
C LEU A 26 11.98 -21.47 32.04
N ASP A 27 12.99 -21.79 32.86
CA ASP A 27 12.99 -21.62 34.33
C ASP A 27 11.77 -22.26 35.00
N VAL A 28 11.45 -23.50 34.62
CA VAL A 28 10.34 -24.27 35.17
C VAL A 28 10.80 -25.66 35.64
N PRO A 29 10.08 -26.30 36.59
CA PRO A 29 10.38 -27.68 37.00
C PRO A 29 10.28 -28.65 35.80
N LYS A 30 11.20 -29.63 35.73
CA LYS A 30 11.17 -30.70 34.72
C LYS A 30 9.85 -31.47 34.71
N SER A 31 9.21 -31.63 35.85
CA SER A 31 7.90 -32.26 36.00
C SER A 31 6.80 -31.49 35.25
N THR A 32 6.88 -30.17 35.19
CA THR A 32 5.94 -29.32 34.45
C THR A 32 6.04 -29.61 32.94
N VAL A 33 7.23 -29.52 32.36
CA VAL A 33 7.46 -29.83 30.93
C VAL A 33 7.01 -31.26 30.61
N SER A 34 7.39 -32.24 31.47
CA SER A 34 6.98 -33.63 31.26
C SER A 34 5.47 -33.84 31.30
N ARG A 35 4.76 -33.15 32.19
CA ARG A 35 3.30 -33.21 32.29
C ARG A 35 2.62 -32.69 31.01
N HIS A 36 3.03 -31.55 30.50
CA HIS A 36 2.47 -30.99 29.29
C HIS A 36 2.71 -31.88 28.07
N ILE A 37 3.90 -32.45 27.91
CA ILE A 37 4.16 -33.41 26.84
C ILE A 37 3.30 -34.67 26.96
N LEU A 38 3.13 -35.20 28.17
CA LEU A 38 2.27 -36.35 28.39
C LEU A 38 0.80 -36.05 28.11
N ALA A 39 0.32 -34.87 28.50
CA ALA A 39 -1.04 -34.42 28.20
C ALA A 39 -1.26 -34.30 26.70
N LEU A 40 -0.30 -33.74 25.97
CA LEU A 40 -0.36 -33.63 24.51
C LEU A 40 -0.39 -35.00 23.82
N GLU A 41 0.51 -35.92 24.22
CA GLU A 41 0.56 -37.27 23.66
C GLU A 41 -0.73 -38.06 23.97
N ALA A 42 -1.30 -37.87 25.16
CA ALA A 42 -2.56 -38.48 25.55
C ALA A 42 -3.74 -37.94 24.75
N ALA A 43 -3.78 -36.63 24.50
CA ALA A 43 -4.83 -36.00 23.69
C ALA A 43 -4.77 -36.42 22.21
N LEU A 44 -3.57 -36.68 21.69
CA LEU A 44 -3.35 -37.14 20.31
C LEU A 44 -3.43 -38.67 20.16
N GLY A 45 -3.32 -39.41 21.25
CA GLY A 45 -3.30 -40.88 21.21
C GLY A 45 -2.01 -41.50 20.64
N VAL A 46 -0.96 -40.69 20.47
CA VAL A 46 0.32 -41.10 19.86
C VAL A 46 1.49 -40.53 20.64
N ARG A 47 2.64 -41.20 20.60
CA ARG A 47 3.88 -40.67 21.17
C ARG A 47 4.60 -39.77 20.17
N LEU A 48 4.89 -38.55 20.58
CA LEU A 48 5.66 -37.57 19.81
C LEU A 48 7.16 -37.65 20.14
N VAL A 49 7.51 -38.09 21.35
CA VAL A 49 8.91 -38.24 21.79
C VAL A 49 9.14 -39.62 22.38
N GLN A 50 10.29 -40.22 22.02
CA GLN A 50 10.79 -41.43 22.65
C GLN A 50 11.71 -41.06 23.83
N ARG A 51 11.40 -41.60 24.99
CA ARG A 51 12.15 -41.36 26.21
C ARG A 51 12.95 -42.63 26.56
N THR A 52 14.23 -42.53 26.39
CA THR A 52 15.12 -43.50 27.06
C THR A 52 15.93 -42.75 28.13
N THR A 53 16.49 -43.49 29.09
CA THR A 53 17.31 -42.88 30.15
C THR A 53 18.58 -42.22 29.64
N ARG A 54 18.93 -42.42 28.36
CA ARG A 54 20.18 -41.92 27.75
C ARG A 54 20.01 -41.04 26.53
N THR A 55 18.84 -41.06 25.85
CA THR A 55 18.64 -40.34 24.59
C THR A 55 17.24 -39.74 24.51
N PHE A 56 17.15 -38.51 24.03
CA PHE A 56 15.92 -37.85 23.62
C PHE A 56 15.82 -37.91 22.08
N VAL A 57 14.75 -38.52 21.61
CA VAL A 57 14.51 -38.67 20.16
C VAL A 57 13.07 -38.28 19.88
N VAL A 58 12.86 -37.40 18.89
CA VAL A 58 11.53 -37.07 18.36
C VAL A 58 11.12 -38.17 17.40
N THR A 59 9.88 -38.65 17.46
CA THR A 59 9.37 -39.66 16.52
C THR A 59 9.11 -39.01 15.14
N ASP A 60 8.96 -39.83 14.07
CA ASP A 60 8.68 -39.29 12.73
C ASP A 60 7.37 -38.46 12.75
N ILE A 61 6.31 -38.99 13.40
CA ILE A 61 5.05 -38.24 13.59
C ILE A 61 5.23 -37.01 14.48
N GLY A 62 6.16 -37.08 15.43
CA GLY A 62 6.53 -35.94 16.28
C GLY A 62 7.21 -34.84 15.49
N GLN A 63 8.05 -35.18 14.49
CA GLN A 63 8.72 -34.23 13.64
C GLN A 63 7.74 -33.54 12.68
N GLU A 64 6.81 -34.31 12.11
CA GLU A 64 5.75 -33.76 11.28
C GLU A 64 4.81 -32.82 12.11
N PHE A 65 4.40 -33.28 13.28
CA PHE A 65 3.58 -32.50 14.19
C PHE A 65 4.28 -31.22 14.68
N TYR A 66 5.61 -31.26 14.88
CA TYR A 66 6.41 -30.11 15.27
C TYR A 66 6.26 -28.94 14.30
N ALA A 67 6.32 -29.20 12.98
CA ALA A 67 6.15 -28.13 11.98
C ALA A 67 4.78 -27.43 12.10
N HIS A 68 3.72 -28.20 12.32
CA HIS A 68 2.36 -27.66 12.52
C HIS A 68 2.21 -26.95 13.87
N ALA A 69 2.83 -27.46 14.93
CA ALA A 69 2.82 -26.85 16.26
C ALA A 69 3.50 -25.47 16.25
N VAL A 70 4.66 -25.36 15.59
CA VAL A 70 5.35 -24.06 15.40
C VAL A 70 4.45 -23.07 14.64
N ALA A 71 3.85 -23.49 13.51
CA ALA A 71 2.95 -22.63 12.75
C ALA A 71 1.75 -22.14 13.57
N THR A 72 1.18 -23.01 14.40
CA THR A 72 0.05 -22.67 15.28
C THR A 72 0.43 -21.65 16.35
N LEU A 73 1.59 -21.80 16.97
CA LEU A 73 2.10 -20.84 17.97
C LEU A 73 2.40 -19.48 17.35
N VAL A 74 3.00 -19.46 16.16
CA VAL A 74 3.23 -18.21 15.40
C VAL A 74 1.92 -17.50 15.11
N GLU A 75 0.86 -18.22 14.75
CA GLU A 75 -0.45 -17.61 14.48
C GLU A 75 -1.12 -17.10 15.77
N ALA A 76 -0.98 -17.81 16.88
CA ALA A 76 -1.46 -17.37 18.18
C ALA A 76 -0.74 -16.08 18.65
N GLU A 77 0.58 -16.00 18.53
CA GLU A 77 1.35 -14.78 18.79
C GLU A 77 0.94 -13.61 17.86
N SER A 78 0.65 -13.93 16.60
CA SER A 78 0.15 -12.96 15.64
C SER A 78 -1.19 -12.38 16.08
N ALA A 79 -2.11 -13.21 16.55
CA ALA A 79 -3.41 -12.78 17.06
C ALA A 79 -3.27 -11.87 18.30
N GLU A 80 -2.41 -12.22 19.28
CA GLU A 80 -2.11 -11.36 20.42
C GLU A 80 -1.49 -10.02 19.99
N SER A 81 -0.58 -10.05 19.00
CA SER A 81 0.08 -8.86 18.50
C SER A 81 -0.92 -7.87 17.88
N VAL A 82 -1.95 -8.36 17.19
CA VAL A 82 -3.03 -7.53 16.64
C VAL A 82 -3.76 -6.75 17.74
N VAL A 83 -4.03 -7.38 18.87
CA VAL A 83 -4.71 -6.72 19.99
C VAL A 83 -3.77 -5.71 20.67
N ARG A 84 -2.54 -6.11 20.99
CA ARG A 84 -1.53 -5.22 21.59
C ARG A 84 -1.25 -4.01 20.70
N GLN A 85 -1.15 -4.17 19.38
CA GLN A 85 -0.91 -3.09 18.43
C GLN A 85 -2.10 -2.12 18.33
N ARG A 86 -3.34 -2.60 18.49
CA ARG A 86 -4.53 -1.73 18.54
C ARG A 86 -4.62 -0.91 19.84
N MET A 87 -4.06 -1.43 20.93
CA MET A 87 -4.05 -0.76 22.24
C MET A 87 -2.83 0.14 22.44
N ALA A 88 -1.77 -0.04 21.65
CA ALA A 88 -0.57 0.78 21.75
C ALA A 88 -0.82 2.13 21.08
N GLU A 89 -0.58 3.23 21.81
CA GLU A 89 -0.63 4.57 21.24
C GLU A 89 0.42 4.70 20.12
N PRO A 90 0.00 5.13 18.90
CA PRO A 90 0.92 5.29 17.78
C PRO A 90 2.11 6.17 18.14
N SER A 91 3.32 5.66 17.93
CA SER A 91 4.57 6.36 18.23
C SER A 91 5.69 5.93 17.29
N GLY A 92 6.78 6.70 17.25
CA GLY A 92 7.95 6.42 16.41
C GLY A 92 7.92 7.16 15.07
N THR A 93 8.86 6.81 14.18
CA THR A 93 9.04 7.49 12.90
C THR A 93 8.43 6.66 11.78
N ILE A 94 7.58 7.28 10.97
CA ILE A 94 7.03 6.72 9.73
C ILE A 94 7.83 7.27 8.56
N ARG A 95 8.40 6.39 7.73
CA ARG A 95 9.17 6.75 6.54
C ARG A 95 8.43 6.27 5.30
N PHE A 96 8.00 7.17 4.43
CA PHE A 96 7.29 6.77 3.23
C PHE A 96 7.63 7.66 2.03
N THR A 97 7.32 7.16 0.84
CA THR A 97 7.49 7.90 -0.41
C THR A 97 6.16 8.00 -1.17
N CYS A 98 5.98 9.10 -1.89
CA CYS A 98 4.84 9.35 -2.76
C CYS A 98 5.24 10.23 -3.95
N SER A 99 4.35 10.39 -4.94
CA SER A 99 4.57 11.34 -6.03
C SER A 99 4.57 12.79 -5.54
N VAL A 100 5.26 13.66 -6.29
CA VAL A 100 5.38 15.10 -5.96
C VAL A 100 4.00 15.75 -5.90
N ALA A 101 3.14 15.51 -6.90
CA ALA A 101 1.79 16.07 -6.93
C ALA A 101 0.94 15.62 -5.73
N LEU A 102 1.02 14.33 -5.36
CA LEU A 102 0.29 13.81 -4.20
C LEU A 102 0.81 14.43 -2.88
N ALA A 103 2.13 14.60 -2.76
CA ALA A 103 2.73 15.25 -1.59
C ALA A 103 2.21 16.67 -1.39
N GLN A 104 2.18 17.46 -2.46
CA GLN A 104 1.85 18.87 -2.43
C GLN A 104 0.34 19.15 -2.34
N LEU A 105 -0.49 18.35 -3.01
CA LEU A 105 -1.89 18.67 -3.23
C LEU A 105 -2.86 17.69 -2.53
N GLY A 106 -2.40 16.46 -2.23
CA GLY A 106 -3.22 15.45 -1.55
C GLY A 106 -2.89 15.32 -0.07
N LEU A 107 -1.61 15.37 0.31
CA LEU A 107 -1.17 15.04 1.67
C LEU A 107 -0.78 16.25 2.51
N ALA A 108 -0.59 17.42 1.90
CA ALA A 108 -0.05 18.61 2.58
C ALA A 108 -0.84 19.01 3.83
N GLU A 109 -2.17 18.89 3.79
CA GLU A 109 -3.03 19.21 4.94
C GLU A 109 -3.30 17.99 5.84
N LEU A 110 -3.24 16.78 5.30
CA LEU A 110 -3.55 15.55 6.04
C LEU A 110 -2.42 15.17 7.00
N ILE A 111 -1.16 15.35 6.59
CA ILE A 111 0.00 15.01 7.43
C ILE A 111 0.02 15.81 8.74
N PRO A 112 -0.09 17.15 8.74
CA PRO A 112 -0.16 17.93 9.97
C PRO A 112 -1.32 17.51 10.88
N ARG A 113 -2.50 17.24 10.31
CA ARG A 113 -3.66 16.76 11.08
C ARG A 113 -3.36 15.44 11.78
N PHE A 114 -2.75 14.48 11.08
CA PHE A 114 -2.38 13.19 11.67
C PHE A 114 -1.36 13.35 12.80
N ILE A 115 -0.32 14.16 12.60
CA ILE A 115 0.72 14.41 13.63
C ILE A 115 0.11 15.09 14.87
N THR A 116 -0.83 16.01 14.68
CA THR A 116 -1.55 16.65 15.80
C THR A 116 -2.37 15.62 16.59
N MET A 117 -3.01 14.65 15.94
CA MET A 117 -3.75 13.57 16.59
C MET A 117 -2.83 12.55 17.29
N HIS A 118 -1.59 12.43 16.84
CA HIS A 118 -0.61 11.45 17.33
C HIS A 118 0.75 12.12 17.63
N PRO A 119 0.86 12.88 18.74
CA PRO A 119 2.03 13.74 19.01
C PRO A 119 3.34 12.99 19.23
N ARG A 120 3.29 11.65 19.46
CA ARG A 120 4.50 10.81 19.56
C ARG A 120 4.95 10.23 18.22
N VAL A 121 4.25 10.55 17.11
CA VAL A 121 4.62 10.14 15.76
C VAL A 121 5.45 11.21 15.09
N ARG A 122 6.48 10.78 14.37
CA ARG A 122 7.25 11.59 13.42
C ARG A 122 7.04 11.06 12.02
N ILE A 123 6.95 11.94 11.03
CA ILE A 123 6.80 11.56 9.63
C ILE A 123 8.01 12.05 8.83
N CYS A 124 8.62 11.14 8.07
CA CYS A 124 9.65 11.42 7.08
C CYS A 124 9.09 11.08 5.70
N GLN A 125 8.58 12.10 5.00
CA GLN A 125 8.04 11.98 3.65
C GLN A 125 9.12 12.24 2.61
N HIS A 126 9.23 11.35 1.61
CA HIS A 126 10.06 11.56 0.43
C HIS A 126 9.20 11.69 -0.82
N ALA A 127 9.13 12.89 -1.38
CA ALA A 127 8.36 13.16 -2.60
C ALA A 127 9.23 12.95 -3.85
N THR A 128 8.85 12.00 -4.70
CA THR A 128 9.57 11.70 -5.95
C THR A 128 8.67 11.00 -6.96
N ASN A 129 8.87 11.31 -8.25
CA ASN A 129 8.14 10.65 -9.35
C ASN A 129 8.85 9.37 -9.84
N ARG A 130 10.12 9.13 -9.45
CA ARG A 130 10.78 7.88 -9.80
C ARG A 130 10.16 6.69 -9.05
N LEU A 131 10.25 5.52 -9.66
CA LEU A 131 9.92 4.28 -8.96
C LEU A 131 10.95 4.01 -7.86
N VAL A 132 10.45 3.68 -6.68
CA VAL A 132 11.24 3.40 -5.47
C VAL A 132 10.92 1.99 -4.99
N ASP A 133 11.96 1.22 -4.70
CA ASP A 133 11.81 -0.04 -3.96
C ASP A 133 11.82 0.27 -2.45
N PRO A 134 10.67 0.12 -1.75
CA PRO A 134 10.60 0.47 -0.34
C PRO A 134 11.51 -0.40 0.54
N VAL A 135 11.79 -1.64 0.14
CA VAL A 135 12.66 -2.55 0.91
C VAL A 135 14.11 -2.09 0.84
N GLN A 136 14.59 -1.85 -0.37
CA GLN A 136 16.00 -1.46 -0.58
C GLN A 136 16.32 -0.07 -0.04
N GLU A 137 15.34 0.85 -0.09
CA GLU A 137 15.55 2.25 0.32
C GLU A 137 15.08 2.54 1.76
N GLY A 138 14.61 1.52 2.49
CA GLY A 138 14.26 1.63 3.91
C GLY A 138 13.01 2.45 4.20
N PHE A 139 12.01 2.40 3.31
CA PHE A 139 10.69 2.98 3.53
C PHE A 139 9.72 1.94 4.11
N ASP A 140 8.85 2.37 5.00
CA ASP A 140 7.79 1.54 5.55
C ASP A 140 6.74 1.20 4.48
N PHE A 141 6.47 2.14 3.58
CA PHE A 141 5.56 1.97 2.45
C PHE A 141 5.76 3.04 1.36
N CYS A 142 5.16 2.80 0.19
CA CYS A 142 5.04 3.77 -0.90
C CYS A 142 3.56 4.05 -1.18
N LEU A 143 3.21 5.31 -1.50
CA LEU A 143 1.94 5.70 -2.09
C LEU A 143 2.13 5.94 -3.59
N ARG A 144 1.47 5.13 -4.42
CA ARG A 144 1.61 5.23 -5.88
C ARG A 144 0.26 5.15 -6.58
N ALA A 145 0.06 6.07 -7.52
CA ALA A 145 -1.02 5.99 -8.49
C ALA A 145 -0.51 5.19 -9.70
N HIS A 146 -1.32 4.24 -10.18
CA HIS A 146 -1.02 3.41 -11.34
C HIS A 146 -2.28 3.13 -12.14
N SER A 147 -2.17 3.12 -13.47
CA SER A 147 -3.27 2.80 -14.40
C SER A 147 -3.23 1.34 -14.88
N THR A 148 -2.06 0.69 -14.78
CA THR A 148 -1.84 -0.70 -15.17
C THR A 148 -1.63 -1.58 -13.95
N LEU A 149 -1.74 -2.89 -14.12
CA LEU A 149 -1.35 -3.85 -13.08
C LEU A 149 0.13 -3.65 -12.75
N LEU A 150 0.41 -3.49 -11.46
CA LEU A 150 1.79 -3.43 -11.00
C LEU A 150 2.48 -4.77 -11.29
N PRO A 151 3.77 -4.76 -11.71
CA PRO A 151 4.51 -6.00 -11.90
C PRO A 151 4.44 -6.87 -10.65
N SER A 152 4.46 -8.20 -10.83
CA SER A 152 4.49 -9.14 -9.71
C SER A 152 5.71 -8.82 -8.84
N SER A 153 5.44 -8.33 -7.64
CA SER A 153 6.47 -8.00 -6.65
C SER A 153 6.12 -8.69 -5.33
N SER A 154 7.11 -8.83 -4.45
CA SER A 154 6.89 -9.30 -3.08
C SER A 154 6.11 -8.29 -2.22
N LEU A 155 5.76 -7.12 -2.78
CA LEU A 155 5.05 -6.07 -2.09
C LEU A 155 3.56 -6.38 -1.99
N ILE A 156 3.00 -6.08 -0.84
CA ILE A 156 1.57 -6.14 -0.62
C ILE A 156 0.95 -4.83 -1.06
N GLN A 157 -0.07 -4.92 -1.90
CA GLN A 157 -0.85 -3.79 -2.36
C GLN A 157 -2.13 -3.64 -1.53
N ARG A 158 -2.39 -2.42 -1.04
CA ARG A 158 -3.68 -2.02 -0.49
C ARG A 158 -4.22 -0.84 -1.29
N HIS A 159 -5.29 -1.08 -2.02
CA HIS A 159 -6.00 -0.02 -2.74
C HIS A 159 -6.62 0.98 -1.77
N LEU A 160 -6.53 2.28 -2.07
CA LEU A 160 -7.12 3.36 -1.29
C LEU A 160 -8.28 4.03 -2.02
N VAL A 161 -8.09 4.45 -3.27
CA VAL A 161 -9.07 5.20 -4.04
C VAL A 161 -8.75 5.18 -5.54
N ASP A 162 -9.78 5.28 -6.36
CA ASP A 162 -9.69 5.50 -7.79
C ASP A 162 -9.69 7.00 -8.07
N ILE A 163 -8.74 7.47 -8.90
CA ILE A 163 -8.55 8.87 -9.24
C ILE A 163 -8.82 9.05 -10.73
N PRO A 164 -9.94 9.66 -11.11
CA PRO A 164 -10.23 9.95 -12.51
C PRO A 164 -9.33 11.07 -13.03
N TRP A 165 -8.93 10.94 -14.28
CA TRP A 165 -8.18 11.94 -15.03
C TRP A 165 -9.11 12.64 -16.01
N HIS A 166 -8.98 13.95 -16.13
CA HIS A 166 -9.81 14.76 -17.01
C HIS A 166 -8.92 15.65 -17.89
N LEU A 167 -9.51 16.15 -18.97
CA LEU A 167 -8.84 17.06 -19.89
C LEU A 167 -9.04 18.50 -19.44
N PHE A 168 -7.93 19.24 -19.30
CA PHE A 168 -7.93 20.64 -18.90
C PHE A 168 -7.18 21.52 -19.89
N VAL A 169 -7.63 22.77 -20.01
CA VAL A 169 -7.01 23.80 -20.85
C VAL A 169 -7.40 25.19 -20.35
N GLY A 170 -6.58 26.19 -20.65
CA GLY A 170 -6.88 27.58 -20.32
C GLY A 170 -7.88 28.24 -21.30
N PRO A 171 -8.76 29.12 -20.78
CA PRO A 171 -9.71 29.88 -21.61
C PRO A 171 -9.02 30.68 -22.72
N THR A 172 -7.85 31.24 -22.45
CA THR A 172 -7.06 32.02 -23.42
C THR A 172 -6.68 31.18 -24.64
N TYR A 173 -6.31 29.91 -24.46
CA TYR A 173 -6.02 29.02 -25.57
C TYR A 173 -7.28 28.76 -26.41
N LEU A 174 -8.40 28.47 -25.76
CA LEU A 174 -9.67 28.18 -26.45
C LEU A 174 -10.23 29.38 -27.20
N ALA A 175 -9.99 30.61 -26.75
CA ALA A 175 -10.42 31.81 -27.44
C ALA A 175 -9.85 31.91 -28.89
N GLY A 176 -8.66 31.32 -29.14
CA GLY A 176 -8.05 31.27 -30.46
C GLY A 176 -8.35 30.01 -31.27
N LYS A 177 -8.72 28.90 -30.62
CA LYS A 177 -8.86 27.58 -31.27
C LYS A 177 -10.28 27.02 -31.27
N GLY A 178 -11.16 27.57 -30.45
CA GLY A 178 -12.46 26.96 -30.13
C GLY A 178 -12.36 25.84 -29.07
N ALA A 179 -13.51 25.43 -28.54
CA ALA A 179 -13.57 24.31 -27.56
C ALA A 179 -13.91 23.02 -28.31
N PRO A 180 -13.23 21.88 -28.00
CA PRO A 180 -13.60 20.58 -28.54
C PRO A 180 -14.99 20.19 -28.00
N THR A 181 -15.84 19.64 -28.84
CA THR A 181 -17.22 19.21 -28.52
C THR A 181 -17.34 17.68 -28.49
N LYS A 182 -16.42 16.97 -29.11
CA LYS A 182 -16.32 15.51 -29.16
C LYS A 182 -14.84 15.08 -29.16
N PRO A 183 -14.53 13.83 -28.80
CA PRO A 183 -13.15 13.35 -28.72
C PRO A 183 -12.32 13.57 -30.00
N GLU A 184 -12.91 13.42 -31.18
CA GLU A 184 -12.18 13.52 -32.44
C GLU A 184 -11.66 14.96 -32.68
N ASP A 185 -12.32 15.96 -32.10
CA ASP A 185 -11.90 17.37 -32.25
C ASP A 185 -10.53 17.63 -31.60
N LEU A 186 -10.12 16.76 -30.62
CA LEU A 186 -8.83 16.86 -29.92
C LEU A 186 -7.64 16.77 -30.89
N SER A 187 -7.77 16.11 -32.04
CA SER A 187 -6.73 15.99 -33.03
C SER A 187 -6.33 17.34 -33.66
N ALA A 188 -7.20 18.34 -33.58
CA ALA A 188 -6.94 19.71 -34.06
C ALA A 188 -6.29 20.62 -32.99
N HIS A 189 -6.14 20.13 -31.78
CA HIS A 189 -5.59 20.88 -30.67
C HIS A 189 -4.15 20.50 -30.35
N ASP A 190 -3.39 21.47 -29.84
CA ASP A 190 -2.08 21.23 -29.29
C ASP A 190 -2.22 20.42 -27.95
N ALA A 191 -1.37 19.43 -27.77
CA ALA A 191 -1.38 18.57 -26.61
C ALA A 191 -0.15 18.79 -25.72
N ILE A 192 -0.34 18.60 -24.43
CA ILE A 192 0.69 18.60 -23.41
C ILE A 192 0.69 17.22 -22.75
N GLY A 193 1.86 16.54 -22.73
CA GLY A 193 2.02 15.17 -22.31
C GLY A 193 2.71 15.02 -20.96
N LEU A 194 2.18 14.13 -20.09
CA LEU A 194 2.96 13.60 -19.00
C LEU A 194 4.05 12.71 -19.58
N HIS A 195 5.31 12.94 -19.19
CA HIS A 195 6.41 12.10 -19.62
C HIS A 195 6.25 10.71 -19.01
N GLN A 196 5.79 9.77 -19.81
CA GLN A 196 5.77 8.33 -19.53
C GLN A 196 6.55 7.62 -20.62
N VAL A 197 7.37 6.68 -20.24
CA VAL A 197 8.36 6.01 -21.06
C VAL A 197 7.75 5.27 -22.26
N GLU A 198 8.33 5.42 -23.44
CA GLU A 198 8.50 4.46 -24.55
C GLU A 198 7.35 4.17 -25.53
N GLU A 199 6.08 4.37 -25.26
CA GLU A 199 5.01 4.17 -26.23
C GLU A 199 4.26 5.49 -26.48
N GLY A 200 4.06 5.86 -27.76
CA GLY A 200 3.50 7.13 -28.18
C GLY A 200 2.37 7.68 -27.32
N HIS A 201 2.24 9.01 -27.27
CA HIS A 201 1.24 9.65 -26.41
C HIS A 201 -0.17 9.42 -26.93
N VAL A 202 -1.04 8.92 -26.05
CA VAL A 202 -2.46 8.64 -26.34
C VAL A 202 -3.33 9.12 -25.21
N TRP A 203 -4.45 9.73 -25.52
CA TRP A 203 -5.56 9.88 -24.60
C TRP A 203 -6.55 8.75 -24.85
N SER A 204 -6.69 7.85 -23.88
CA SER A 204 -7.75 6.83 -23.86
C SER A 204 -8.94 7.40 -23.10
N LEU A 205 -9.95 7.84 -23.83
CA LEU A 205 -11.14 8.47 -23.28
C LEU A 205 -12.26 7.45 -23.12
N THR A 206 -12.96 7.51 -21.99
CA THR A 206 -14.18 6.73 -21.73
C THR A 206 -15.27 7.67 -21.26
N HIS A 207 -16.49 7.47 -21.77
CA HIS A 207 -17.63 8.29 -21.38
C HIS A 207 -18.08 7.95 -19.95
N GLU A 208 -18.41 8.95 -19.17
CA GLU A 208 -18.70 8.80 -17.74
C GLU A 208 -19.94 7.93 -17.45
N GLU A 209 -20.97 8.07 -18.28
CA GLU A 209 -22.24 7.33 -18.11
C GLU A 209 -22.33 6.05 -18.96
N ASP A 210 -21.42 5.84 -19.91
CA ASP A 210 -21.49 4.74 -20.87
C ASP A 210 -20.08 4.21 -21.16
N SER A 211 -19.65 3.22 -20.40
CA SER A 211 -18.32 2.62 -20.53
C SER A 211 -18.05 1.95 -21.89
N ASP A 212 -19.07 1.65 -22.68
CA ASP A 212 -18.91 1.09 -24.02
C ASP A 212 -18.53 2.17 -25.03
N LYS A 213 -18.80 3.43 -24.73
CA LYS A 213 -18.31 4.57 -25.52
C LYS A 213 -16.90 4.93 -25.12
N SER A 214 -15.95 4.67 -25.99
CA SER A 214 -14.55 4.98 -25.82
C SER A 214 -13.94 5.60 -27.09
N ALA A 215 -12.92 6.40 -26.91
CA ALA A 215 -12.15 6.98 -28.01
C ALA A 215 -10.65 6.98 -27.65
N THR A 216 -9.82 6.71 -28.64
CA THR A 216 -8.36 6.75 -28.48
C THR A 216 -7.80 7.79 -29.42
N ILE A 217 -7.17 8.82 -28.87
CA ILE A 217 -6.63 9.95 -29.62
C ILE A 217 -5.12 9.97 -29.44
N SER A 218 -4.40 9.64 -30.50
CA SER A 218 -2.94 9.78 -30.54
C SER A 218 -2.56 11.24 -30.75
N PHE A 219 -1.51 11.71 -30.08
CA PHE A 219 -1.03 13.08 -30.19
C PHE A 219 0.49 13.17 -30.07
N GLU A 220 1.04 14.24 -30.60
CA GLU A 220 2.43 14.62 -30.39
C GLU A 220 2.47 15.82 -29.45
N PRO A 221 3.05 15.69 -28.24
CA PRO A 221 3.02 16.76 -27.27
C PRO A 221 3.99 17.89 -27.62
N ARG A 222 3.54 19.13 -27.52
CA ARG A 222 4.40 20.33 -27.62
C ARG A 222 5.29 20.52 -26.41
N LEU A 223 4.88 19.98 -25.25
CA LEU A 223 5.62 19.96 -24.01
C LEU A 223 5.40 18.61 -23.33
N GLN A 224 6.49 18.02 -22.84
CA GLN A 224 6.47 16.85 -21.97
C GLN A 224 7.15 17.20 -20.66
N SER A 225 6.59 16.73 -19.55
CA SER A 225 7.19 16.85 -18.23
C SER A 225 6.66 15.72 -17.32
N ASP A 226 7.47 15.28 -16.39
CA ASP A 226 7.07 14.40 -15.29
C ASP A 226 6.48 15.19 -14.09
N ASP A 227 6.57 16.53 -14.13
CA ASP A 227 5.99 17.41 -13.11
C ASP A 227 4.62 17.96 -13.53
N MET A 228 3.57 17.48 -12.85
CA MET A 228 2.19 17.94 -13.09
C MET A 228 1.99 19.43 -12.78
N GLY A 229 2.82 20.02 -11.93
CA GLY A 229 2.82 21.45 -11.65
C GLY A 229 3.17 22.27 -12.90
N THR A 230 4.23 21.87 -13.60
CA THR A 230 4.63 22.46 -14.89
C THR A 230 3.55 22.27 -15.94
N LEU A 231 3.00 21.06 -16.08
CA LEU A 231 1.98 20.75 -17.09
C LEU A 231 0.72 21.59 -16.91
N LYS A 232 0.21 21.73 -15.67
CA LYS A 232 -1.00 22.55 -15.43
C LYS A 232 -0.80 24.05 -15.72
N VAL A 233 0.41 24.58 -15.48
CA VAL A 233 0.72 25.97 -15.82
C VAL A 233 0.80 26.15 -17.33
N ALA A 234 1.46 25.22 -18.02
CA ALA A 234 1.56 25.22 -19.48
C ALA A 234 0.18 25.12 -20.16
N ALA A 235 -0.74 24.36 -19.61
CA ALA A 235 -2.09 24.18 -20.13
C ALA A 235 -2.91 25.48 -20.16
N ARG A 236 -2.53 26.52 -19.43
CA ARG A 236 -3.20 27.82 -19.46
C ARG A 236 -3.17 28.47 -20.83
N THR A 237 -2.10 28.20 -21.62
CA THR A 237 -1.88 28.90 -22.91
C THR A 237 -1.39 28.00 -24.05
N LEU A 238 -0.83 26.81 -23.77
CA LEU A 238 -0.13 26.03 -24.79
C LEU A 238 -0.98 24.92 -25.40
N GLY A 239 -1.98 24.37 -24.70
CA GLY A 239 -2.75 23.26 -25.23
C GLY A 239 -3.49 22.48 -24.13
N ILE A 240 -4.07 21.36 -24.51
CA ILE A 240 -4.86 20.48 -23.65
C ILE A 240 -3.92 19.50 -22.91
N VAL A 241 -4.22 19.25 -21.65
CA VAL A 241 -3.50 18.28 -20.80
C VAL A 241 -4.50 17.37 -20.09
N ALA A 242 -4.14 16.09 -19.93
CA ALA A 242 -4.84 15.19 -19.03
C ALA A 242 -4.19 15.24 -17.63
N LEU A 243 -4.99 15.50 -16.59
CA LEU A 243 -4.56 15.58 -15.20
C LEU A 243 -5.62 15.00 -14.27
N PRO A 244 -5.22 14.49 -13.07
CA PRO A 244 -6.15 14.24 -11.99
C PRO A 244 -6.89 15.51 -11.58
N GLY A 245 -8.19 15.39 -11.26
CA GLY A 245 -9.01 16.55 -10.90
C GLY A 245 -8.43 17.40 -9.76
N TYR A 246 -7.91 16.74 -8.70
CA TYR A 246 -7.34 17.43 -7.54
C TYR A 246 -6.10 18.28 -7.88
N VAL A 247 -5.37 17.93 -8.96
CA VAL A 247 -4.19 18.68 -9.41
C VAL A 247 -4.60 20.01 -10.04
N ALA A 248 -5.70 20.03 -10.79
CA ALA A 248 -6.20 21.22 -11.51
C ALA A 248 -7.20 22.05 -10.69
N ARG A 249 -7.66 21.55 -9.54
CA ARG A 249 -8.78 22.12 -8.76
C ARG A 249 -8.66 23.64 -8.55
N LYS A 250 -7.52 24.10 -8.01
CA LYS A 250 -7.30 25.53 -7.72
C LYS A 250 -7.30 26.39 -8.96
N GLU A 251 -6.76 25.90 -10.06
CA GLU A 251 -6.74 26.59 -11.34
C GLU A 251 -8.15 26.68 -11.96
N VAL A 252 -8.96 25.65 -11.79
CA VAL A 252 -10.36 25.64 -12.24
C VAL A 252 -11.19 26.59 -11.40
N GLU A 253 -11.08 26.56 -10.07
CA GLU A 253 -11.74 27.51 -9.17
C GLU A 253 -11.34 28.96 -9.45
N GLY A 254 -10.09 29.20 -9.82
CA GLY A 254 -9.55 30.50 -10.18
C GLY A 254 -9.81 30.91 -11.64
N GLY A 255 -10.49 30.09 -12.45
CA GLY A 255 -10.79 30.39 -13.87
C GLY A 255 -9.57 30.38 -14.78
N LEU A 256 -8.42 29.84 -14.33
CA LEU A 256 -7.19 29.74 -15.13
C LEU A 256 -7.17 28.50 -16.02
N LEU A 257 -7.90 27.46 -15.62
CA LEU A 257 -8.15 26.24 -16.39
C LEU A 257 -9.65 25.95 -16.40
N MET A 258 -10.09 25.26 -17.43
CA MET A 258 -11.42 24.69 -17.50
C MET A 258 -11.35 23.26 -18.01
N ARG A 259 -12.26 22.41 -17.58
CA ARG A 259 -12.44 21.06 -18.08
C ARG A 259 -13.08 21.11 -19.47
N VAL A 260 -12.51 20.39 -20.42
CA VAL A 260 -13.09 20.16 -21.75
C VAL A 260 -13.58 18.73 -21.85
N LEU A 261 -14.58 18.49 -22.69
CA LEU A 261 -15.27 17.20 -22.79
C LEU A 261 -15.70 16.66 -21.41
N PRO A 262 -16.56 17.37 -20.67
CA PRO A 262 -16.85 17.04 -19.27
C PRO A 262 -17.54 15.69 -19.07
N GLU A 263 -18.12 15.12 -20.12
CA GLU A 263 -18.75 13.79 -20.12
C GLU A 263 -17.72 12.65 -20.28
N TRP A 264 -16.43 13.00 -20.44
CA TRP A 264 -15.35 12.03 -20.68
C TRP A 264 -14.27 12.12 -19.62
N HIS A 265 -13.73 10.96 -19.22
CA HIS A 265 -12.50 10.89 -18.46
C HIS A 265 -11.37 10.29 -19.29
N ALA A 266 -10.14 10.73 -19.04
CA ALA A 266 -8.93 10.29 -19.73
C ALA A 266 -8.21 9.15 -18.94
N GLY A 267 -9.00 8.21 -18.47
CA GLY A 267 -8.55 7.08 -17.66
C GLY A 267 -8.76 7.26 -16.16
N ILE A 268 -8.52 6.18 -15.43
CA ILE A 268 -8.62 6.13 -13.97
C ILE A 268 -7.31 5.54 -13.43
N ALA A 269 -6.66 6.28 -12.56
CA ALA A 269 -5.50 5.78 -11.84
C ALA A 269 -5.91 5.25 -10.45
N LYS A 270 -5.41 4.07 -10.10
CA LYS A 270 -5.64 3.46 -8.78
C LYS A 270 -4.55 3.92 -7.82
N LEU A 271 -4.90 4.67 -6.78
CA LEU A 271 -3.96 5.01 -5.73
C LEU A 271 -3.88 3.88 -4.71
N SER A 272 -2.67 3.38 -4.52
CA SER A 272 -2.43 2.24 -3.63
C SER A 272 -1.26 2.50 -2.69
N VAL A 273 -1.35 1.89 -1.50
CA VAL A 273 -0.22 1.68 -0.60
C VAL A 273 0.49 0.40 -1.02
N LEU A 274 1.80 0.49 -1.24
CA LEU A 274 2.68 -0.64 -1.50
C LEU A 274 3.61 -0.82 -0.30
N MET A 275 3.59 -1.99 0.33
CA MET A 275 4.36 -2.27 1.53
C MET A 275 5.02 -3.65 1.49
N PRO A 276 6.18 -3.84 2.14
CA PRO A 276 6.89 -5.12 2.14
C PRO A 276 6.13 -6.26 2.80
N THR A 277 5.35 -5.96 3.83
CA THR A 277 4.61 -6.95 4.62
C THR A 277 3.43 -6.30 5.34
N ARG A 278 2.42 -7.11 5.68
CA ARG A 278 1.36 -6.72 6.63
C ARG A 278 1.69 -7.14 8.06
N ARG A 279 2.54 -8.17 8.22
CA ARG A 279 2.94 -8.68 9.52
C ARG A 279 4.03 -7.78 10.11
N GLY A 280 3.88 -7.41 11.38
CA GLY A 280 4.88 -6.59 12.08
C GLY A 280 4.92 -5.11 11.68
N LEU A 281 3.91 -4.59 10.96
CA LEU A 281 3.80 -3.14 10.76
C LEU A 281 3.71 -2.42 12.10
N LEU A 282 4.54 -1.40 12.27
CA LEU A 282 4.50 -0.54 13.45
C LEU A 282 3.08 0.04 13.63
N PRO A 283 2.60 0.16 14.89
CA PRO A 283 1.28 0.74 15.17
C PRO A 283 1.06 2.11 14.52
N SER A 284 2.09 2.95 14.49
CA SER A 284 2.07 4.26 13.84
C SER A 284 1.87 4.17 12.32
N VAL A 285 2.55 3.24 11.65
CA VAL A 285 2.41 3.03 10.19
C VAL A 285 1.00 2.56 9.85
N ARG A 286 0.47 1.59 10.60
CA ARG A 286 -0.90 1.09 10.44
C ARG A 286 -1.92 2.21 10.64
N ALA A 287 -1.82 2.96 11.75
CA ALA A 287 -2.72 4.07 12.06
C ALA A 287 -2.70 5.14 10.96
N PHE A 288 -1.52 5.44 10.40
CA PHE A 288 -1.42 6.41 9.32
C PHE A 288 -2.04 5.91 8.01
N ILE A 289 -1.82 4.65 7.63
CA ILE A 289 -2.46 4.05 6.45
C ILE A 289 -3.99 4.01 6.60
N ASP A 290 -4.50 3.69 7.79
CA ASP A 290 -5.93 3.68 8.07
C ASP A 290 -6.52 5.09 8.06
N PHE A 291 -5.81 6.08 8.59
CA PHE A 291 -6.15 7.49 8.48
C PHE A 291 -6.23 7.93 7.01
N LEU A 292 -5.22 7.60 6.21
CA LEU A 292 -5.20 7.92 4.78
C LEU A 292 -6.34 7.24 4.02
N SER A 293 -6.69 6.00 4.37
CA SER A 293 -7.79 5.28 3.69
C SER A 293 -9.15 5.95 3.85
N THR A 294 -9.34 6.76 4.88
CA THR A 294 -10.58 7.49 5.15
C THR A 294 -10.52 8.96 4.76
N GLN A 295 -9.37 9.61 4.94
CA GLN A 295 -9.26 11.07 4.77
C GLN A 295 -8.75 11.49 3.39
N LEU A 296 -8.04 10.61 2.68
CA LEU A 296 -7.46 10.97 1.38
C LEU A 296 -8.47 10.89 0.22
N PRO A 297 -9.42 9.92 0.14
CA PRO A 297 -10.37 9.86 -0.96
C PRO A 297 -11.08 11.19 -1.24
N PRO A 298 -11.72 11.89 -0.28
CA PRO A 298 -12.43 13.14 -0.56
C PRO A 298 -11.51 14.30 -0.98
N VAL A 299 -10.19 14.15 -0.83
CA VAL A 299 -9.22 15.18 -1.24
C VAL A 299 -8.81 14.99 -2.71
N VAL A 300 -8.73 13.76 -3.20
CA VAL A 300 -8.16 13.43 -4.51
C VAL A 300 -9.18 13.00 -5.57
N THR A 301 -10.42 12.81 -5.20
CA THR A 301 -11.58 12.61 -6.11
C THR A 301 -12.42 13.90 -6.36
#